data_2a90c62c1e4e69261d177784a2bbfede
#
_entry.id   2a90c62c1e4e69261d177784a2bbfede
#
_cell.length_a   1.000
_cell.length_b   1.000
_cell.length_c   1.000
_cell.angle_alpha   90.00
_cell.angle_beta   90.00
_cell.angle_gamma   90.00
#
_symmetry.space_group_name_H-M   'P 1'
#
loop_
_entity.id
_entity.type
_entity.pdbx_description
1 polymer ?
#
loop_
_entity_poly.entity_id
_entity_poly.type
_entity_poly.pdbx_seq_one_letter_code
_entity_poly.pdbx_strand_id
1 'polypeptide(L)'
;MKKTIILAAMAACLFTSNVFAQKIKGSDTCLPLSQTEAENFMNKNKSAKITVTGGGSGVGISALMEGTTDIAMSSRKMKFDEKVKLQEAKKNTKEVVIAYDALAVVVHPSNKVSNLTREQLEGIFTGKIKNWKEVGGADMKIVAYSRETSSGTYEFFKESVLKNKNYMNGILSMPATGAIIQSVSQTKGAIGYVGLAYINKEVKPLHVSYDAGKTFTEPSFENAKNKTYPIVRPLFYYYETKNEGKVKPFIDYILSSEGQATVKQVGYIPVK
;
A
#
# COMPACT_ATOMS: atom_id res chain seq x y z
N MET A 1 68.84 -41.02 -3.79
CA MET A 1 68.24 -39.67 -4.05
C MET A 1 66.73 -39.79 -3.90
N LYS A 2 66.20 -39.44 -2.73
CA LYS A 2 64.75 -39.47 -2.44
C LYS A 2 64.17 -38.12 -2.75
N LYS A 3 63.24 -38.03 -3.75
CA LYS A 3 62.49 -36.82 -4.07
C LYS A 3 61.31 -36.72 -3.16
N THR A 4 61.35 -35.78 -2.23
CA THR A 4 60.23 -35.44 -1.36
C THR A 4 59.27 -34.51 -2.14
N ILE A 5 58.08 -35.01 -2.44
CA ILE A 5 57.02 -34.22 -3.05
C ILE A 5 56.24 -33.53 -1.90
N ILE A 6 56.39 -32.21 -1.79
CA ILE A 6 55.58 -31.40 -0.86
C ILE A 6 54.27 -31.10 -1.55
N LEU A 7 53.20 -31.73 -1.07
CA LEU A 7 51.82 -31.46 -1.49
C LEU A 7 51.30 -30.26 -0.71
N ALA A 8 51.34 -29.07 -1.34
CA ALA A 8 50.74 -27.86 -0.77
C ALA A 8 49.20 -27.95 -0.89
N ALA A 9 48.56 -28.32 0.21
CA ALA A 9 47.08 -28.25 0.33
C ALA A 9 46.65 -26.80 0.38
N MET A 10 46.20 -26.27 -0.75
CA MET A 10 45.59 -24.94 -0.85
C MET A 10 44.19 -25.03 -0.26
N ALA A 11 44.06 -24.73 1.05
CA ALA A 11 42.75 -24.56 1.70
C ALA A 11 42.05 -23.33 1.14
N ALA A 12 41.25 -23.53 0.10
CA ALA A 12 40.32 -22.50 -0.39
C ALA A 12 39.24 -22.31 0.69
N CYS A 13 39.41 -21.28 1.54
CA CYS A 13 38.33 -20.76 2.38
C CYS A 13 37.24 -20.25 1.49
N LEU A 14 36.27 -21.07 1.17
CA LEU A 14 34.99 -20.65 0.61
C LEU A 14 34.30 -19.77 1.65
N PHE A 15 34.50 -18.45 1.58
CA PHE A 15 33.64 -17.49 2.24
C PHE A 15 32.27 -17.64 1.62
N THR A 16 31.41 -18.49 2.18
CA THR A 16 29.97 -18.50 1.90
C THR A 16 29.42 -17.22 2.46
N SER A 17 29.40 -16.18 1.63
CA SER A 17 28.63 -14.98 1.94
C SER A 17 27.19 -15.42 2.14
N ASN A 18 26.68 -15.35 3.37
CA ASN A 18 25.27 -15.57 3.63
C ASN A 18 24.48 -14.51 2.88
N VAL A 19 23.97 -14.86 1.71
CA VAL A 19 23.10 -14.00 0.92
C VAL A 19 21.75 -13.97 1.61
N PHE A 20 21.42 -12.87 2.25
CA PHE A 20 20.10 -12.65 2.84
C PHE A 20 19.10 -12.33 1.74
N ALA A 21 18.61 -13.36 1.05
CA ALA A 21 17.54 -13.20 0.07
C ALA A 21 16.21 -13.08 0.79
N GLN A 22 15.50 -11.98 0.60
CA GLN A 22 14.17 -11.74 1.15
C GLN A 22 13.16 -11.45 0.02
N LYS A 23 11.96 -11.98 0.18
CA LYS A 23 10.83 -11.72 -0.72
C LYS A 23 9.77 -10.94 0.04
N ILE A 24 9.35 -9.82 -0.54
CA ILE A 24 8.29 -8.96 -0.01
C ILE A 24 7.19 -8.90 -1.06
N LYS A 25 5.95 -9.19 -0.68
CA LYS A 25 4.83 -9.23 -1.62
C LYS A 25 3.56 -8.64 -1.00
N GLY A 26 2.73 -7.99 -1.83
CA GLY A 26 1.40 -7.60 -1.38
C GLY A 26 0.90 -6.26 -1.91
N SER A 27 0.58 -5.35 -1.00
CA SER A 27 -0.11 -4.10 -1.30
C SER A 27 0.61 -3.21 -2.30
N ASP A 28 -0.08 -2.86 -3.40
CA ASP A 28 0.45 -1.86 -4.35
C ASP A 28 0.57 -0.48 -3.71
N THR A 29 -0.24 -0.17 -2.71
CA THR A 29 -0.07 1.07 -1.93
C THR A 29 1.29 1.13 -1.25
N CYS A 30 1.80 0.02 -0.71
CA CYS A 30 3.10 -0.02 -0.05
C CYS A 30 4.27 -0.11 -1.05
N LEU A 31 4.00 -0.45 -2.31
CA LEU A 31 5.02 -0.82 -3.28
C LEU A 31 6.12 0.25 -3.47
N PRO A 32 5.81 1.55 -3.72
CA PRO A 32 6.85 2.56 -3.90
C PRO A 32 7.75 2.71 -2.68
N LEU A 33 7.16 2.74 -1.48
CA LEU A 33 7.91 2.82 -0.24
C LEU A 33 8.82 1.60 -0.06
N SER A 34 8.25 0.41 -0.19
CA SER A 34 8.97 -0.85 0.04
C SER A 34 10.11 -1.04 -0.96
N GLN A 35 9.96 -0.60 -2.22
CA GLN A 35 11.01 -0.62 -3.22
C GLN A 35 12.15 0.33 -2.87
N THR A 36 11.84 1.59 -2.55
CA THR A 36 12.84 2.58 -2.17
C THR A 36 13.61 2.16 -0.91
N GLU A 37 12.92 1.64 0.11
CA GLU A 37 13.55 1.15 1.33
C GLU A 37 14.44 -0.07 1.07
N ALA A 38 13.99 -1.00 0.21
CA ALA A 38 14.78 -2.17 -0.17
C ALA A 38 16.06 -1.76 -0.93
N GLU A 39 15.96 -0.82 -1.86
CA GLU A 39 17.11 -0.27 -2.61
C GLU A 39 18.11 0.40 -1.66
N ASN A 40 17.64 1.28 -0.78
CA ASN A 40 18.48 1.98 0.19
C ASN A 40 19.18 0.98 1.14
N PHE A 41 18.45 -0.01 1.63
CA PHE A 41 19.01 -1.07 2.49
C PHE A 41 20.07 -1.90 1.76
N MET A 42 19.80 -2.34 0.52
CA MET A 42 20.75 -3.12 -0.30
C MET A 42 22.00 -2.30 -0.68
N ASN A 43 21.87 -0.99 -0.88
CA ASN A 43 23.00 -0.12 -1.14
C ASN A 43 23.99 -0.10 0.03
N LYS A 44 23.51 -0.19 1.26
CA LYS A 44 24.32 -0.27 2.48
C LYS A 44 24.76 -1.68 2.83
N ASN A 45 23.98 -2.69 2.47
CA ASN A 45 24.21 -4.08 2.80
C ASN A 45 24.37 -4.90 1.51
N LYS A 46 25.56 -4.94 0.97
CA LYS A 46 25.85 -5.53 -0.36
C LYS A 46 25.55 -7.05 -0.43
N SER A 47 25.50 -7.74 0.70
CA SER A 47 25.09 -9.16 0.78
C SER A 47 23.55 -9.35 0.81
N ALA A 48 22.77 -8.28 1.02
CA ALA A 48 21.32 -8.37 1.02
C ALA A 48 20.78 -8.42 -0.42
N LYS A 49 19.76 -9.25 -0.63
CA LYS A 49 18.99 -9.32 -1.88
C LYS A 49 17.51 -9.30 -1.52
N ILE A 50 16.83 -8.19 -1.79
CA ILE A 50 15.42 -8.01 -1.49
C ILE A 50 14.65 -7.84 -2.81
N THR A 51 13.60 -8.64 -2.96
CA THR A 51 12.67 -8.53 -4.10
C THR A 51 11.33 -8.05 -3.58
N VAL A 52 10.77 -7.00 -4.19
CA VAL A 52 9.48 -6.42 -3.81
C VAL A 52 8.51 -6.54 -4.97
N THR A 53 7.33 -7.12 -4.73
CA THR A 53 6.29 -7.32 -5.74
C THR A 53 4.91 -6.91 -5.21
N GLY A 54 4.11 -6.27 -6.06
CA GLY A 54 2.74 -5.86 -5.77
C GLY A 54 1.72 -7.00 -5.90
N GLY A 55 0.47 -6.65 -6.17
CA GLY A 55 -0.66 -7.55 -6.44
C GLY A 55 -1.79 -7.51 -5.40
N GLY A 56 -1.70 -6.60 -4.42
CA GLY A 56 -2.73 -6.39 -3.40
C GLY A 56 -2.43 -7.07 -2.07
N SER A 57 -3.01 -6.51 -0.99
CA SER A 57 -2.79 -6.97 0.39
C SER A 57 -3.19 -8.43 0.59
N GLY A 58 -4.32 -8.86 0.00
CA GLY A 58 -4.79 -10.25 0.09
C GLY A 58 -3.82 -11.22 -0.56
N VAL A 59 -3.23 -10.86 -1.69
CA VAL A 59 -2.21 -11.68 -2.39
C VAL A 59 -0.96 -11.82 -1.53
N GLY A 60 -0.50 -10.73 -0.88
CA GLY A 60 0.65 -10.81 0.04
C GLY A 60 0.39 -11.70 1.25
N ILE A 61 -0.78 -11.59 1.87
CA ILE A 61 -1.18 -12.41 3.02
C ILE A 61 -1.31 -13.88 2.62
N SER A 62 -1.90 -14.18 1.45
CA SER A 62 -1.95 -15.55 0.91
C SER A 62 -0.55 -16.11 0.66
N ALA A 63 0.34 -15.31 0.07
CA ALA A 63 1.73 -15.72 -0.15
C ALA A 63 2.49 -16.00 1.17
N LEU A 64 2.18 -15.25 2.23
CA LEU A 64 2.71 -15.52 3.58
C LEU A 64 2.17 -16.84 4.14
N MET A 65 0.86 -17.10 3.97
CA MET A 65 0.24 -18.37 4.36
C MET A 65 0.86 -19.56 3.63
N GLU A 66 1.16 -19.40 2.35
CA GLU A 66 1.81 -20.44 1.52
C GLU A 66 3.31 -20.57 1.79
N GLY A 67 3.94 -19.59 2.45
CA GLY A 67 5.39 -19.56 2.69
C GLY A 67 6.21 -19.16 1.45
N THR A 68 5.58 -18.54 0.46
CA THR A 68 6.23 -18.11 -0.80
C THR A 68 6.79 -16.68 -0.72
N THR A 69 6.46 -15.94 0.35
CA THR A 69 7.06 -14.65 0.71
C THR A 69 7.53 -14.64 2.17
N ASP A 70 8.54 -13.82 2.47
CA ASP A 70 9.04 -13.63 3.83
C ASP A 70 8.27 -12.56 4.59
N ILE A 71 7.84 -11.51 3.85
CA ILE A 71 7.08 -10.37 4.37
C ILE A 71 5.88 -10.13 3.46
N ALA A 72 4.69 -10.08 4.05
CA ALA A 72 3.49 -9.59 3.39
C ALA A 72 3.30 -8.10 3.69
N MET A 73 3.28 -7.25 2.66
CA MET A 73 2.93 -5.84 2.81
C MET A 73 1.43 -5.63 2.62
N SER A 74 0.81 -4.85 3.51
CA SER A 74 -0.63 -4.66 3.52
C SER A 74 -1.02 -3.21 3.84
N SER A 75 -2.05 -2.72 3.18
CA SER A 75 -2.68 -1.41 3.43
C SER A 75 -4.03 -1.53 4.15
N ARG A 76 -4.26 -2.64 4.82
CA ARG A 76 -5.34 -2.92 5.76
C ARG A 76 -4.89 -3.88 6.84
N LYS A 77 -5.62 -3.96 7.91
CA LYS A 77 -5.41 -5.05 8.88
C LYS A 77 -5.71 -6.41 8.25
N MET A 78 -5.03 -7.43 8.74
CA MET A 78 -5.34 -8.81 8.42
C MET A 78 -6.76 -9.14 8.86
N LYS A 79 -7.55 -9.77 7.98
CA LYS A 79 -8.94 -10.17 8.26
C LYS A 79 -8.97 -11.29 9.31
N PHE A 80 -10.12 -11.46 9.95
CA PHE A 80 -10.28 -12.49 10.95
C PHE A 80 -10.07 -13.90 10.38
N ASP A 81 -10.68 -14.19 9.23
CA ASP A 81 -10.53 -15.49 8.54
C ASP A 81 -9.07 -15.75 8.07
N GLU A 82 -8.33 -14.71 7.66
CA GLU A 82 -6.91 -14.83 7.33
C GLU A 82 -6.07 -15.19 8.56
N LYS A 83 -6.38 -14.60 9.74
CA LYS A 83 -5.72 -14.94 11.01
C LYS A 83 -6.02 -16.36 11.44
N VAL A 84 -7.29 -16.80 11.33
CA VAL A 84 -7.68 -18.17 11.65
C VAL A 84 -6.92 -19.18 10.79
N LYS A 85 -6.88 -18.98 9.47
CA LYS A 85 -6.15 -19.85 8.54
C LYS A 85 -4.65 -19.94 8.86
N LEU A 86 -4.02 -18.83 9.26
CA LEU A 86 -2.63 -18.83 9.69
C LEU A 86 -2.42 -19.63 10.99
N GLN A 87 -3.35 -19.51 11.95
CA GLN A 87 -3.30 -20.28 13.19
C GLN A 87 -3.47 -21.79 12.95
N GLU A 88 -4.44 -22.16 12.09
CA GLU A 88 -4.66 -23.56 11.67
C GLU A 88 -3.41 -24.14 10.98
N ALA A 89 -2.73 -23.32 10.17
CA ALA A 89 -1.44 -23.66 9.54
C ALA A 89 -0.26 -23.62 10.53
N LYS A 90 -0.48 -23.40 11.83
CA LYS A 90 0.54 -23.24 12.89
C LYS A 90 1.58 -22.15 12.57
N LYS A 91 1.16 -21.09 11.88
CA LYS A 91 2.00 -19.95 11.51
C LYS A 91 1.72 -18.78 12.43
N ASN A 92 2.60 -18.57 13.40
CA ASN A 92 2.56 -17.38 14.25
C ASN A 92 3.11 -16.18 13.48
N THR A 93 2.34 -15.11 13.37
CA THR A 93 2.72 -13.92 12.63
C THR A 93 2.89 -12.71 13.53
N LYS A 94 3.80 -11.82 13.14
CA LYS A 94 4.01 -10.52 13.75
C LYS A 94 3.51 -9.43 12.82
N GLU A 95 2.83 -8.44 13.38
CA GLU A 95 2.35 -7.23 12.70
C GLU A 95 3.27 -6.07 13.04
N VAL A 96 3.71 -5.33 12.03
CA VAL A 96 4.53 -4.13 12.20
C VAL A 96 3.91 -3.00 11.39
N VAL A 97 3.61 -1.87 12.01
CA VAL A 97 3.23 -0.64 11.32
C VAL A 97 4.50 0.05 10.83
N ILE A 98 4.62 0.25 9.52
CA ILE A 98 5.81 0.84 8.89
C ILE A 98 5.63 2.32 8.51
N ALA A 99 4.41 2.74 8.26
CA ALA A 99 4.04 4.10 7.87
C ALA A 99 2.53 4.30 8.03
N TYR A 100 2.06 5.55 7.84
CA TYR A 100 0.65 5.84 7.61
C TYR A 100 0.46 6.41 6.21
N ASP A 101 -0.73 6.19 5.62
CA ASP A 101 -1.14 6.65 4.31
C ASP A 101 -2.47 7.39 4.40
N ALA A 102 -2.60 8.50 3.67
CA ALA A 102 -3.88 9.15 3.45
C ALA A 102 -4.45 8.67 2.12
N LEU A 103 -5.71 8.27 2.12
CA LEU A 103 -6.39 7.84 0.90
C LEU A 103 -7.15 9.00 0.28
N ALA A 104 -6.64 9.52 -0.82
CA ALA A 104 -7.24 10.63 -1.56
C ALA A 104 -8.28 10.15 -2.57
N VAL A 105 -9.39 10.85 -2.64
CA VAL A 105 -10.36 10.74 -3.74
C VAL A 105 -9.90 11.64 -4.86
N VAL A 106 -9.84 11.12 -6.09
CA VAL A 106 -9.32 11.83 -7.25
C VAL A 106 -10.31 11.83 -8.41
N VAL A 107 -10.31 12.93 -9.16
CA VAL A 107 -11.13 13.13 -10.36
C VAL A 107 -10.27 13.64 -11.51
N HIS A 108 -10.82 13.62 -12.73
CA HIS A 108 -10.18 14.25 -13.89
C HIS A 108 -9.95 15.75 -13.63
N PRO A 109 -8.80 16.33 -14.03
CA PRO A 109 -8.46 17.74 -13.74
C PRO A 109 -9.50 18.76 -14.20
N SER A 110 -10.25 18.50 -15.29
CA SER A 110 -11.31 19.38 -15.78
C SER A 110 -12.61 19.31 -14.97
N ASN A 111 -12.73 18.41 -14.01
CA ASN A 111 -13.93 18.34 -13.17
C ASN A 111 -14.00 19.56 -12.24
N LYS A 112 -15.14 20.27 -12.25
CA LYS A 112 -15.33 21.48 -11.45
C LYS A 112 -15.63 21.20 -9.97
N VAL A 113 -16.08 19.98 -9.63
CA VAL A 113 -16.31 19.59 -8.24
C VAL A 113 -14.98 19.53 -7.51
N SER A 114 -14.90 20.15 -6.34
CA SER A 114 -13.70 20.15 -5.48
C SER A 114 -13.96 19.53 -4.11
N ASN A 115 -15.22 19.47 -3.69
CA ASN A 115 -15.65 19.08 -2.35
C ASN A 115 -16.71 17.98 -2.43
N LEU A 116 -16.55 16.91 -1.66
CA LEU A 116 -17.59 15.89 -1.48
C LEU A 116 -17.69 15.48 -0.02
N THR A 117 -18.92 15.26 0.45
CA THR A 117 -19.12 14.63 1.76
C THR A 117 -18.92 13.11 1.69
N ARG A 118 -18.71 12.49 2.82
CA ARG A 118 -18.64 11.02 2.91
C ARG A 118 -19.91 10.38 2.33
N GLU A 119 -21.08 10.94 2.61
CA GLU A 119 -22.38 10.45 2.13
C GLU A 119 -22.50 10.54 0.60
N GLN A 120 -21.98 11.63 0.01
CA GLN A 120 -21.94 11.78 -1.44
C GLN A 120 -20.97 10.76 -2.06
N LEU A 121 -19.81 10.53 -1.46
CA LEU A 121 -18.88 9.49 -1.89
C LEU A 121 -19.54 8.11 -1.80
N GLU A 122 -20.19 7.79 -0.68
CA GLU A 122 -20.96 6.56 -0.54
C GLU A 122 -22.01 6.45 -1.65
N GLY A 123 -22.78 7.51 -1.90
CA GLY A 123 -23.81 7.55 -2.93
C GLY A 123 -23.26 7.27 -4.33
N ILE A 124 -22.10 7.85 -4.67
CA ILE A 124 -21.43 7.65 -5.95
C ILE A 124 -20.97 6.20 -6.11
N PHE A 125 -20.17 5.68 -5.15
CA PHE A 125 -19.58 4.37 -5.27
C PHE A 125 -20.58 3.21 -5.06
N THR A 126 -21.73 3.47 -4.45
CA THR A 126 -22.84 2.49 -4.38
C THR A 126 -23.84 2.63 -5.54
N GLY A 127 -23.66 3.63 -6.42
CA GLY A 127 -24.48 3.84 -7.62
C GLY A 127 -25.82 4.53 -7.36
N LYS A 128 -26.00 5.19 -6.22
CA LYS A 128 -27.16 6.03 -5.90
C LYS A 128 -27.06 7.38 -6.61
N ILE A 129 -25.86 7.97 -6.65
CA ILE A 129 -25.54 9.21 -7.36
C ILE A 129 -24.81 8.80 -8.64
N LYS A 130 -25.34 9.18 -9.80
CA LYS A 130 -24.85 8.72 -11.12
C LYS A 130 -24.42 9.86 -12.04
N ASN A 131 -24.73 11.08 -11.68
CA ASN A 131 -24.43 12.27 -12.49
C ASN A 131 -23.76 13.34 -11.61
N TRP A 132 -22.73 13.98 -12.14
CA TRP A 132 -22.01 15.04 -11.44
C TRP A 132 -22.88 16.22 -11.04
N LYS A 133 -23.97 16.51 -11.79
CA LYS A 133 -24.91 17.58 -11.43
C LYS A 133 -25.59 17.37 -10.08
N GLU A 134 -25.74 16.13 -9.64
CA GLU A 134 -26.34 15.79 -8.33
C GLU A 134 -25.47 16.24 -7.15
N VAL A 135 -24.20 16.54 -7.41
CA VAL A 135 -23.23 17.01 -6.42
C VAL A 135 -22.60 18.37 -6.82
N GLY A 136 -23.32 19.18 -7.61
CA GLY A 136 -22.92 20.54 -7.98
C GLY A 136 -21.93 20.62 -9.15
N GLY A 137 -21.71 19.54 -9.88
CA GLY A 137 -20.89 19.50 -11.09
C GLY A 137 -21.67 19.71 -12.38
N ALA A 138 -21.01 19.44 -13.51
CA ALA A 138 -21.62 19.49 -14.84
C ALA A 138 -22.64 18.36 -15.03
N ASP A 139 -23.56 18.52 -15.99
CA ASP A 139 -24.44 17.42 -16.41
C ASP A 139 -23.63 16.39 -17.19
N MET A 140 -23.01 15.46 -16.45
CA MET A 140 -22.11 14.45 -16.95
C MET A 140 -22.22 13.17 -16.09
N LYS A 141 -22.30 12.02 -16.75
CA LYS A 141 -22.31 10.73 -16.07
C LYS A 141 -21.03 10.52 -15.27
N ILE A 142 -21.17 10.02 -14.04
CA ILE A 142 -20.05 9.59 -13.21
C ILE A 142 -19.55 8.22 -13.66
N VAL A 143 -18.22 8.08 -13.83
CA VAL A 143 -17.53 6.82 -14.11
C VAL A 143 -16.66 6.50 -12.90
N ALA A 144 -17.15 5.61 -12.03
CA ALA A 144 -16.43 5.26 -10.81
C ALA A 144 -15.47 4.09 -11.04
N TYR A 145 -14.23 4.29 -10.62
CA TYR A 145 -13.17 3.28 -10.65
C TYR A 145 -12.85 2.82 -9.23
N SER A 146 -12.81 1.51 -9.02
CA SER A 146 -12.34 0.90 -7.77
C SER A 146 -11.10 0.05 -8.02
N ARG A 147 -10.54 -0.49 -6.95
CA ARG A 147 -9.52 -1.52 -7.01
C ARG A 147 -10.17 -2.91 -7.00
N GLU A 148 -9.41 -3.93 -7.39
CA GLU A 148 -9.81 -5.32 -7.24
C GLU A 148 -10.01 -5.72 -5.78
N THR A 149 -10.78 -6.77 -5.52
CA THR A 149 -11.12 -7.26 -4.18
C THR A 149 -9.93 -7.78 -3.37
N SER A 150 -8.82 -8.15 -4.04
CA SER A 150 -7.55 -8.48 -3.40
C SER A 150 -6.84 -7.26 -2.79
N SER A 151 -7.22 -6.05 -3.21
CA SER A 151 -6.61 -4.80 -2.77
C SER A 151 -7.03 -4.43 -1.34
N GLY A 152 -6.05 -4.16 -0.48
CA GLY A 152 -6.32 -3.59 0.84
C GLY A 152 -6.96 -2.21 0.76
N THR A 153 -6.71 -1.45 -0.31
CA THR A 153 -7.32 -0.14 -0.54
C THR A 153 -8.80 -0.25 -0.88
N TYR A 154 -9.20 -1.27 -1.64
CA TYR A 154 -10.61 -1.59 -1.87
C TYR A 154 -11.36 -1.83 -0.55
N GLU A 155 -10.81 -2.71 0.29
CA GLU A 155 -11.43 -3.05 1.58
C GLU A 155 -11.48 -1.85 2.52
N PHE A 156 -10.37 -1.12 2.66
CA PHE A 156 -10.32 0.05 3.53
C PHE A 156 -11.30 1.15 3.10
N PHE A 157 -11.43 1.42 1.81
CA PHE A 157 -12.41 2.39 1.30
C PHE A 157 -13.85 1.90 1.56
N LYS A 158 -14.11 0.60 1.38
CA LYS A 158 -15.40 -0.02 1.70
C LYS A 158 -15.77 0.18 3.18
N GLU A 159 -14.83 -0.07 4.09
CA GLU A 159 -15.06 0.08 5.53
C GLU A 159 -15.22 1.55 5.94
N SER A 160 -14.27 2.40 5.56
CA SER A 160 -14.17 3.76 6.07
C SER A 160 -15.14 4.74 5.39
N VAL A 161 -15.33 4.61 4.07
CA VAL A 161 -16.16 5.53 3.27
C VAL A 161 -17.56 4.98 3.04
N LEU A 162 -17.68 3.72 2.59
CA LEU A 162 -18.97 3.10 2.25
C LEU A 162 -19.69 2.48 3.45
N LYS A 163 -19.08 2.48 4.64
CA LYS A 163 -19.65 1.86 5.85
C LYS A 163 -20.08 0.41 5.60
N ASN A 164 -19.19 -0.37 4.99
CA ASN A 164 -19.36 -1.76 4.58
C ASN A 164 -20.46 -2.03 3.54
N LYS A 165 -21.06 -1.01 2.94
CA LYS A 165 -21.97 -1.19 1.81
C LYS A 165 -21.20 -1.71 0.59
N ASN A 166 -21.87 -2.49 -0.24
CA ASN A 166 -21.25 -2.98 -1.47
C ASN A 166 -21.10 -1.87 -2.49
N TYR A 167 -20.02 -1.92 -3.24
CA TYR A 167 -19.88 -1.11 -4.44
C TYR A 167 -21.01 -1.42 -5.43
N MET A 168 -21.33 -0.47 -6.29
CA MET A 168 -22.32 -0.65 -7.34
C MET A 168 -21.95 -1.83 -8.25
N ASN A 169 -22.96 -2.53 -8.76
CA ASN A 169 -22.76 -3.55 -9.79
C ASN A 169 -22.13 -2.93 -11.04
N GLY A 170 -21.11 -3.61 -11.60
CA GLY A 170 -20.41 -3.14 -12.81
C GLY A 170 -19.46 -1.98 -12.57
N ILE A 171 -19.04 -1.70 -11.32
CA ILE A 171 -17.95 -0.76 -11.07
C ILE A 171 -16.68 -1.19 -11.81
N LEU A 172 -15.97 -0.23 -12.40
CA LEU A 172 -14.75 -0.52 -13.15
C LEU A 172 -13.61 -0.82 -12.17
N SER A 173 -13.13 -2.07 -12.19
CA SER A 173 -12.13 -2.57 -11.26
C SER A 173 -10.74 -2.53 -11.87
N MET A 174 -9.79 -1.88 -11.16
CA MET A 174 -8.41 -1.69 -11.64
C MET A 174 -7.42 -2.55 -10.82
N PRO A 175 -6.47 -3.23 -11.50
CA PRO A 175 -5.55 -4.15 -10.83
C PRO A 175 -4.52 -3.44 -9.94
N ALA A 176 -4.12 -2.21 -10.29
CA ALA A 176 -3.06 -1.48 -9.58
C ALA A 176 -3.43 -0.02 -9.33
N THR A 177 -2.76 0.63 -8.37
CA THR A 177 -3.01 2.05 -8.04
C THR A 177 -2.68 2.97 -9.22
N GLY A 178 -1.60 2.70 -9.96
CA GLY A 178 -1.26 3.48 -11.17
C GLY A 178 -2.33 3.40 -12.26
N ALA A 179 -3.03 2.26 -12.38
CA ALA A 179 -4.13 2.10 -13.32
C ALA A 179 -5.34 2.99 -12.98
N ILE A 180 -5.60 3.27 -11.69
CA ILE A 180 -6.60 4.26 -11.28
C ILE A 180 -6.21 5.65 -11.78
N ILE A 181 -4.95 6.08 -11.55
CA ILE A 181 -4.46 7.39 -12.01
C ILE A 181 -4.66 7.52 -13.53
N GLN A 182 -4.19 6.53 -14.28
CA GLN A 182 -4.33 6.53 -15.75
C GLN A 182 -5.79 6.61 -16.21
N SER A 183 -6.66 5.79 -15.63
CA SER A 183 -8.09 5.77 -16.00
C SER A 183 -8.80 7.08 -15.68
N VAL A 184 -8.49 7.67 -14.51
CA VAL A 184 -9.08 8.95 -14.09
C VAL A 184 -8.56 10.11 -14.94
N SER A 185 -7.27 10.13 -15.30
CA SER A 185 -6.68 11.17 -16.13
C SER A 185 -7.23 11.19 -17.57
N GLN A 186 -7.68 10.05 -18.07
CA GLN A 186 -8.19 9.91 -19.45
C GLN A 186 -9.71 10.05 -19.57
N THR A 187 -10.46 10.09 -18.47
CA THR A 187 -11.93 10.05 -18.47
C THR A 187 -12.51 11.24 -17.73
N LYS A 188 -13.10 12.23 -18.47
CA LYS A 188 -13.61 13.49 -17.88
C LYS A 188 -14.64 13.30 -16.75
N GLY A 189 -15.48 12.28 -16.81
CA GLY A 189 -16.47 11.95 -15.77
C GLY A 189 -15.95 11.06 -14.66
N ALA A 190 -14.67 10.73 -14.66
CA ALA A 190 -14.08 9.76 -13.74
C ALA A 190 -13.99 10.23 -12.29
N ILE A 191 -14.12 9.28 -11.39
CA ILE A 191 -13.75 9.35 -9.97
C ILE A 191 -13.07 8.04 -9.55
N GLY A 192 -12.03 8.15 -8.73
CA GLY A 192 -11.32 7.02 -8.16
C GLY A 192 -10.72 7.38 -6.81
N TYR A 193 -9.94 6.48 -6.22
CA TYR A 193 -9.23 6.71 -4.96
C TYR A 193 -7.85 6.05 -4.97
N VAL A 194 -6.86 6.78 -4.43
CA VAL A 194 -5.44 6.37 -4.42
C VAL A 194 -4.77 6.83 -3.12
N GLY A 195 -3.67 6.18 -2.74
CA GLY A 195 -2.81 6.70 -1.68
C GLY A 195 -2.21 8.05 -2.07
N LEU A 196 -2.01 8.93 -1.08
CA LEU A 196 -1.49 10.30 -1.26
C LEU A 196 -0.18 10.33 -2.05
N ALA A 197 0.72 9.37 -1.80
CA ALA A 197 2.00 9.25 -2.49
C ALA A 197 1.89 9.02 -4.01
N TYR A 198 0.71 8.67 -4.53
CA TYR A 198 0.48 8.45 -5.96
C TYR A 198 -0.08 9.68 -6.69
N ILE A 199 -0.44 10.75 -5.96
CA ILE A 199 -1.02 11.95 -6.59
C ILE A 199 0.04 12.63 -7.44
N ASN A 200 -0.34 12.95 -8.67
CA ASN A 200 0.46 13.70 -9.63
C ASN A 200 -0.41 14.75 -10.37
N LYS A 201 0.18 15.45 -11.34
CA LYS A 201 -0.49 16.51 -12.12
C LYS A 201 -1.62 16.01 -13.02
N GLU A 202 -1.73 14.70 -13.23
CA GLU A 202 -2.71 14.11 -14.15
C GLU A 202 -4.10 13.96 -13.52
N VAL A 203 -4.21 14.10 -12.20
CA VAL A 203 -5.48 13.98 -11.47
C VAL A 203 -5.67 15.13 -10.49
N LYS A 204 -6.93 15.46 -10.19
CA LYS A 204 -7.29 16.45 -9.18
C LYS A 204 -7.79 15.75 -7.92
N PRO A 205 -7.14 15.94 -6.76
CA PRO A 205 -7.66 15.46 -5.48
C PRO A 205 -8.86 16.30 -5.04
N LEU A 206 -9.81 15.66 -4.35
CA LEU A 206 -10.96 16.31 -3.76
C LEU A 206 -10.78 16.51 -2.25
N HIS A 207 -11.32 17.61 -1.74
CA HIS A 207 -11.51 17.78 -0.31
C HIS A 207 -12.70 16.93 0.15
N VAL A 208 -12.60 16.34 1.33
CA VAL A 208 -13.66 15.50 1.87
C VAL A 208 -14.14 16.01 3.23
N SER A 209 -15.43 15.81 3.48
CA SER A 209 -16.07 16.12 4.76
C SER A 209 -16.66 14.85 5.39
N TYR A 210 -16.44 14.70 6.70
CA TYR A 210 -17.01 13.63 7.53
C TYR A 210 -17.96 14.17 8.61
N ASP A 211 -18.27 15.47 8.53
CA ASP A 211 -19.14 16.21 9.46
C ASP A 211 -20.36 16.85 8.74
N ALA A 212 -20.89 16.14 7.76
CA ALA A 212 -22.04 16.54 6.96
C ALA A 212 -21.85 17.87 6.18
N GLY A 213 -20.63 18.14 5.72
CA GLY A 213 -20.32 19.29 4.88
C GLY A 213 -19.95 20.56 5.65
N LYS A 214 -19.76 20.50 6.97
CA LYS A 214 -19.33 21.66 7.77
C LYS A 214 -17.86 22.00 7.51
N THR A 215 -17.00 20.99 7.40
CA THR A 215 -15.57 21.14 7.15
C THR A 215 -15.13 20.25 6.01
N PHE A 216 -14.47 20.83 4.99
CA PHE A 216 -13.86 20.10 3.89
C PHE A 216 -12.35 20.18 4.01
N THR A 217 -11.71 19.02 4.13
CA THR A 217 -10.25 18.91 4.31
C THR A 217 -9.59 18.28 3.08
N GLU A 218 -8.52 18.90 2.61
CA GLU A 218 -7.72 18.36 1.51
C GLU A 218 -6.86 17.17 1.95
N PRO A 219 -6.62 16.19 1.06
CA PRO A 219 -5.65 15.13 1.30
C PRO A 219 -4.23 15.70 1.15
N SER A 220 -3.63 16.10 2.26
CA SER A 220 -2.26 16.59 2.32
C SER A 220 -1.47 15.86 3.41
N PHE A 221 -0.13 15.89 3.30
CA PHE A 221 0.75 15.32 4.32
C PHE A 221 0.47 15.91 5.70
N GLU A 222 0.35 17.23 5.79
CA GLU A 222 0.12 17.92 7.08
C GLU A 222 -1.25 17.57 7.66
N ASN A 223 -2.31 17.57 6.85
CA ASN A 223 -3.64 17.23 7.34
C ASN A 223 -3.75 15.75 7.75
N ALA A 224 -3.05 14.85 7.06
CA ALA A 224 -2.98 13.45 7.45
C ALA A 224 -2.19 13.26 8.74
N LYS A 225 -1.04 13.92 8.88
CA LYS A 225 -0.18 13.90 10.08
C LYS A 225 -0.92 14.44 11.29
N ASN A 226 -1.63 15.56 11.15
CA ASN A 226 -2.38 16.22 12.21
C ASN A 226 -3.74 15.56 12.48
N LYS A 227 -4.09 14.50 11.73
CA LYS A 227 -5.36 13.76 11.85
C LYS A 227 -6.60 14.60 11.57
N THR A 228 -6.46 15.70 10.83
CA THR A 228 -7.59 16.52 10.36
C THR A 228 -8.19 15.95 9.07
N TYR A 229 -7.39 15.26 8.24
CA TYR A 229 -7.90 14.50 7.10
C TYR A 229 -8.49 13.17 7.56
N PRO A 230 -9.75 12.83 7.21
CA PRO A 230 -10.46 11.73 7.85
C PRO A 230 -10.13 10.32 7.31
N ILE A 231 -9.51 10.23 6.13
CA ILE A 231 -9.27 8.92 5.47
C ILE A 231 -7.78 8.56 5.58
N VAL A 232 -7.33 8.24 6.78
CA VAL A 232 -5.94 7.87 7.08
C VAL A 232 -5.90 6.43 7.62
N ARG A 233 -4.87 5.69 7.25
CA ARG A 233 -4.69 4.29 7.65
C ARG A 233 -3.23 3.96 7.91
N PRO A 234 -2.93 2.98 8.78
CA PRO A 234 -1.61 2.38 8.89
C PRO A 234 -1.31 1.46 7.69
N LEU A 235 -0.03 1.39 7.33
CA LEU A 235 0.53 0.41 6.43
C LEU A 235 1.31 -0.62 7.22
N PHE A 236 1.14 -1.89 6.88
CA PHE A 236 1.63 -3.00 7.67
C PHE A 236 2.62 -3.88 6.89
N TYR A 237 3.59 -4.41 7.64
CA TYR A 237 4.29 -5.63 7.28
C TYR A 237 3.86 -6.74 8.22
N TYR A 238 3.62 -7.93 7.65
CA TYR A 238 3.37 -9.18 8.37
C TYR A 238 4.43 -10.19 8.02
N TYR A 239 4.96 -10.89 9.01
CA TYR A 239 5.93 -11.96 8.80
C TYR A 239 5.76 -13.08 9.84
N GLU A 240 6.18 -14.31 9.51
CA GLU A 240 6.18 -15.40 10.48
C GLU A 240 7.28 -15.18 11.53
N THR A 241 6.94 -15.37 12.81
CA THR A 241 7.89 -15.16 13.92
C THR A 241 9.14 -16.04 13.83
N LYS A 242 9.03 -17.26 13.25
CA LYS A 242 10.21 -18.12 13.01
C LYS A 242 11.23 -17.49 12.04
N ASN A 243 10.80 -16.56 11.18
CA ASN A 243 11.66 -15.87 10.22
C ASN A 243 12.17 -14.52 10.75
N GLU A 244 11.92 -14.18 12.03
CA GLU A 244 12.28 -12.88 12.60
C GLU A 244 13.79 -12.57 12.42
N GLY A 245 14.68 -13.52 12.68
CA GLY A 245 16.12 -13.32 12.49
C GLY A 245 16.51 -12.93 11.05
N LYS A 246 15.76 -13.44 10.05
CA LYS A 246 15.98 -13.12 8.65
C LYS A 246 15.46 -11.73 8.26
N VAL A 247 14.27 -11.36 8.74
CA VAL A 247 13.59 -10.13 8.28
C VAL A 247 13.87 -8.91 9.16
N LYS A 248 14.21 -9.12 10.43
CA LYS A 248 14.39 -8.07 11.43
C LYS A 248 15.40 -6.99 11.02
N PRO A 249 16.57 -7.29 10.43
CA PRO A 249 17.51 -6.23 10.02
C PRO A 249 16.88 -5.21 9.05
N PHE A 250 16.08 -5.66 8.10
CA PHE A 250 15.37 -4.77 7.16
C PHE A 250 14.24 -4.00 7.86
N ILE A 251 13.48 -4.65 8.73
CA ILE A 251 12.41 -4.00 9.51
C ILE A 251 12.98 -2.94 10.44
N ASP A 252 14.07 -3.22 11.15
CA ASP A 252 14.74 -2.26 12.02
C ASP A 252 15.26 -1.06 11.22
N TYR A 253 15.77 -1.29 10.01
CA TYR A 253 16.19 -0.23 9.10
C TYR A 253 15.01 0.68 8.72
N ILE A 254 13.87 0.13 8.28
CA ILE A 254 12.68 0.93 7.94
C ILE A 254 12.22 1.77 9.15
N LEU A 255 12.24 1.19 10.36
CA LEU A 255 11.81 1.85 11.60
C LEU A 255 12.88 2.78 12.19
N SER A 256 14.07 2.83 11.64
CA SER A 256 15.14 3.77 12.03
C SER A 256 14.81 5.20 11.59
N SER A 257 15.54 6.18 12.12
CA SER A 257 15.39 7.58 11.70
C SER A 257 15.61 7.78 10.21
N GLU A 258 16.51 7.01 9.60
CA GLU A 258 16.81 7.08 8.18
C GLU A 258 15.67 6.46 7.34
N GLY A 259 15.20 5.27 7.68
CA GLY A 259 14.03 4.67 7.01
C GLY A 259 12.80 5.55 7.14
N GLN A 260 12.56 6.14 8.31
CA GLN A 260 11.42 7.05 8.48
C GLN A 260 11.60 8.40 7.74
N ALA A 261 12.82 8.83 7.47
CA ALA A 261 13.07 9.95 6.54
C ALA A 261 12.72 9.56 5.09
N THR A 262 13.04 8.33 4.67
CA THR A 262 12.61 7.77 3.37
C THR A 262 11.09 7.68 3.27
N VAL A 263 10.40 7.23 4.34
CA VAL A 263 8.92 7.21 4.41
C VAL A 263 8.36 8.60 4.05
N LYS A 264 8.88 9.65 4.68
CA LYS A 264 8.48 11.04 4.41
C LYS A 264 8.80 11.47 2.98
N GLN A 265 10.00 11.16 2.50
CA GLN A 265 10.46 11.52 1.15
C GLN A 265 9.57 10.91 0.05
N VAL A 266 9.14 9.66 0.22
CA VAL A 266 8.25 8.96 -0.72
C VAL A 266 6.80 9.45 -0.64
N GLY A 267 6.44 10.24 0.37
CA GLY A 267 5.12 10.87 0.51
C GLY A 267 4.17 10.14 1.48
N TYR A 268 4.70 9.28 2.34
CA TYR A 268 3.94 8.66 3.43
C TYR A 268 4.20 9.36 4.76
N ILE A 269 3.34 9.12 5.74
CA ILE A 269 3.45 9.71 7.07
C ILE A 269 4.28 8.76 7.96
N PRO A 270 5.40 9.23 8.54
CA PRO A 270 6.21 8.43 9.45
C PRO A 270 5.45 7.96 10.69
N VAL A 271 5.91 6.86 11.29
CA VAL A 271 5.35 6.32 12.55
C VAL A 271 5.89 7.02 13.79
N LYS A 272 7.00 7.77 13.64
CA LYS A 272 7.67 8.54 14.71
C LYS A 272 7.94 9.94 14.25
#